data_77b6b71483f101e071bfe02106f5abd9
#
_entry.id   77b6b71483f101e071bfe02106f5abd9
#
_cell.length_a   1.000
_cell.length_b   1.000
_cell.length_c   1.000
_cell.angle_alpha   90.00
_cell.angle_beta   90.00
_cell.angle_gamma   90.00
#
_symmetry.space_group_name_H-M   'P 1'
#
loop_
_entity.id
_entity.type
_entity.pdbx_description
1 polymer ?
#
loop_
_entity_poly.entity_id
_entity_poly.type
_entity_poly.pdbx_seq_one_letter_code
_entity_poly.pdbx_strand_id
1 'polypeptide(L)'
;MLINQLKRALRFYFITDEDVPGLSPIKQVQIAIRAGATVIQYRNKSFSSRFFEEVAAIRSICKCNTVPFIVNDDILLAKAVSADGVHLGQEDEDPALAKRILGARALIGKSVSDMDELYHTDLSDCDYIGTGPVFPTHTKKDAQKAIGLSGLKTMVMASPVPVVAIGGIDQTTASACIQHGAAGVAVISIITRAKEPFQNALQVASACGCAPPPTVLSPWEDEFALIHKLIQDVPASPFLKTPPGDDACLLMPLDRPVITTDAQREGVHFRFDWQTPHEVGGKAVEVTFSDLAAAYAAPVSLFVNLTLPDYISEQVVDNIYQGIKKSLDKYHCSLGGGNISTGTDLALDLFAVGRGHDIIFPKRSAAVPGFGLYCTGSLGLARAGLLSLIRNDNEFKEPISKFISPSARFDAAQVLAKNRVLCVIDVSDGLAGDAKQIAKASNISIALDLRPSMFHPAMVSFCEKYRLKPEETVLTGGEDYELLFACPENVFENVKKDLPGAYAVGRCLEFQGRHMINLPENISSFKHGKK
;
A
#
# COMPACT_ATOMS: atom_id res chain seq x y z
N MET A 1 15.62 13.20 15.76
CA MET A 1 14.88 14.36 15.18
C MET A 1 15.38 15.62 15.86
N LEU A 2 15.58 16.76 15.15
CA LEU A 2 15.92 18.02 15.81
C LEU A 2 14.74 18.46 16.68
N ILE A 3 15.02 19.03 17.86
CA ILE A 3 13.99 19.40 18.86
C ILE A 3 12.86 20.28 18.27
N ASN A 4 13.20 21.16 17.35
CA ASN A 4 12.22 22.03 16.67
C ASN A 4 11.33 21.26 15.69
N GLN A 5 11.82 20.21 15.06
CA GLN A 5 11.02 19.31 14.20
C GLN A 5 10.06 18.49 15.04
N LEU A 6 10.52 17.99 16.20
CA LEU A 6 9.67 17.24 17.12
C LEU A 6 8.54 18.12 17.67
N LYS A 7 8.84 19.36 18.12
CA LYS A 7 7.80 20.31 18.56
C LYS A 7 6.77 20.62 17.50
N ARG A 8 7.16 20.72 16.21
CA ARG A 8 6.21 20.87 15.10
C ARG A 8 5.35 19.63 14.91
N ALA A 9 5.95 18.45 14.98
CA ALA A 9 5.22 17.19 14.88
C ALA A 9 4.20 16.99 16.01
N LEU A 10 4.47 17.46 17.23
CA LEU A 10 3.57 17.32 18.37
C LEU A 10 2.44 18.37 18.44
N ARG A 11 2.36 19.30 17.50
CA ARG A 11 1.59 20.54 17.61
C ARG A 11 0.08 20.35 17.77
N PHE A 12 -0.53 19.52 16.92
CA PHE A 12 -1.94 19.12 17.01
C PHE A 12 -2.00 17.60 17.12
N TYR A 13 -2.15 17.11 18.31
CA TYR A 13 -2.12 15.70 18.68
C TYR A 13 -3.55 15.18 18.83
N PHE A 14 -3.98 14.26 17.97
CA PHE A 14 -5.30 13.66 18.06
C PHE A 14 -5.23 12.24 18.61
N ILE A 15 -6.12 11.90 19.56
CA ILE A 15 -6.24 10.57 20.17
C ILE A 15 -7.61 10.01 19.84
N THR A 16 -7.66 8.74 19.36
CA THR A 16 -8.93 8.09 19.03
C THR A 16 -9.74 7.73 20.28
N ASP A 17 -11.07 7.63 20.10
CA ASP A 17 -12.04 7.21 21.13
C ASP A 17 -12.83 6.01 20.57
N GLU A 18 -12.72 4.84 21.23
CA GLU A 18 -13.39 3.61 20.81
C GLU A 18 -14.91 3.61 21.06
N ASP A 19 -15.40 4.44 21.99
CA ASP A 19 -16.79 4.45 22.46
C ASP A 19 -17.64 5.57 21.85
N VAL A 20 -17.55 5.79 20.52
CA VAL A 20 -18.33 6.82 19.83
C VAL A 20 -19.32 6.20 18.84
N PRO A 21 -20.62 6.15 19.17
CA PRO A 21 -21.61 5.63 18.24
C PRO A 21 -21.63 6.36 16.90
N GLY A 22 -21.52 5.61 15.81
CA GLY A 22 -21.60 6.16 14.44
C GLY A 22 -20.34 6.83 13.91
N LEU A 23 -19.26 6.94 14.71
CA LEU A 23 -17.99 7.54 14.29
C LEU A 23 -16.83 6.62 14.66
N SER A 24 -16.49 5.69 13.76
CA SER A 24 -15.40 4.73 13.98
C SER A 24 -14.04 5.42 14.14
N PRO A 25 -13.05 4.80 14.82
CA PRO A 25 -11.68 5.32 14.94
C PRO A 25 -11.05 5.66 13.59
N ILE A 26 -11.30 4.90 12.54
CA ILE A 26 -10.84 5.20 11.17
C ILE A 26 -11.38 6.56 10.71
N LYS A 27 -12.70 6.78 10.81
CA LYS A 27 -13.32 8.07 10.43
C LYS A 27 -12.83 9.25 11.29
N GLN A 28 -12.61 9.02 12.58
CA GLN A 28 -12.05 10.04 13.48
C GLN A 28 -10.66 10.48 13.01
N VAL A 29 -9.79 9.53 12.64
CA VAL A 29 -8.44 9.81 12.13
C VAL A 29 -8.49 10.54 10.80
N GLN A 30 -9.36 10.14 9.88
CA GLN A 30 -9.57 10.84 8.61
C GLN A 30 -9.95 12.31 8.84
N ILE A 31 -10.91 12.57 9.72
CA ILE A 31 -11.33 13.94 10.09
C ILE A 31 -10.18 14.73 10.68
N ALA A 32 -9.43 14.16 11.63
CA ALA A 32 -8.34 14.85 12.30
C ALA A 32 -7.20 15.21 11.35
N ILE A 33 -6.78 14.27 10.49
CA ILE A 33 -5.72 14.51 9.50
C ILE A 33 -6.15 15.57 8.48
N ARG A 34 -7.37 15.50 7.95
CA ARG A 34 -7.92 16.53 7.04
C ARG A 34 -7.96 17.92 7.67
N ALA A 35 -8.17 17.99 8.96
CA ALA A 35 -8.15 19.26 9.68
C ALA A 35 -6.73 19.77 10.01
N GLY A 36 -5.69 18.96 9.81
CA GLY A 36 -4.30 19.34 10.05
C GLY A 36 -3.68 18.75 11.32
N ALA A 37 -4.20 17.62 11.81
CA ALA A 37 -3.55 16.90 12.90
C ALA A 37 -2.13 16.49 12.49
N THR A 38 -1.19 16.71 13.41
CA THR A 38 0.25 16.47 13.17
C THR A 38 0.77 15.19 13.83
N VAL A 39 -0.02 14.57 14.72
CA VAL A 39 0.20 13.24 15.32
C VAL A 39 -1.15 12.57 15.54
N ILE A 40 -1.20 11.27 15.28
CA ILE A 40 -2.35 10.43 15.61
C ILE A 40 -1.93 9.39 16.65
N GLN A 41 -2.71 9.27 17.74
CA GLN A 41 -2.58 8.19 18.69
C GLN A 41 -3.81 7.27 18.63
N TYR A 42 -3.58 6.00 18.36
CA TYR A 42 -4.61 4.99 18.51
C TYR A 42 -4.72 4.57 19.96
N ARG A 43 -5.90 4.73 20.52
CA ARG A 43 -6.21 4.34 21.90
C ARG A 43 -7.49 3.51 21.91
N ASN A 44 -7.37 2.24 22.32
CA ASN A 44 -8.47 1.33 22.54
C ASN A 44 -8.17 0.48 23.78
N LYS A 45 -8.84 0.76 24.89
CA LYS A 45 -8.65 0.02 26.15
C LYS A 45 -9.27 -1.39 26.13
N SER A 46 -10.16 -1.65 25.16
CA SER A 46 -10.80 -2.93 24.93
C SER A 46 -10.15 -3.69 23.76
N PHE A 47 -8.88 -3.37 23.43
CA PHE A 47 -8.20 -3.95 22.28
C PHE A 47 -8.18 -5.48 22.34
N SER A 48 -8.45 -6.10 21.21
CA SER A 48 -8.29 -7.53 20.97
C SER A 48 -7.93 -7.74 19.50
N SER A 49 -7.53 -8.95 19.12
CA SER A 49 -7.09 -9.28 17.75
C SER A 49 -8.10 -8.93 16.65
N ARG A 50 -9.41 -8.83 16.99
CA ARG A 50 -10.46 -8.40 16.06
C ARG A 50 -10.29 -6.97 15.55
N PHE A 51 -9.56 -6.11 16.27
CA PHE A 51 -9.31 -4.71 15.88
C PHE A 51 -8.02 -4.53 15.09
N PHE A 52 -7.29 -5.61 14.80
CA PHE A 52 -6.00 -5.50 14.12
C PHE A 52 -6.12 -4.87 12.73
N GLU A 53 -7.18 -5.22 11.99
CA GLU A 53 -7.45 -4.62 10.67
C GLU A 53 -7.73 -3.11 10.77
N GLU A 54 -8.44 -2.66 11.81
CA GLU A 54 -8.69 -1.24 12.07
C GLU A 54 -7.38 -0.47 12.33
N VAL A 55 -6.53 -1.02 13.19
CA VAL A 55 -5.23 -0.39 13.51
C VAL A 55 -4.33 -0.33 12.27
N ALA A 56 -4.30 -1.39 11.47
CA ALA A 56 -3.54 -1.44 10.23
C ALA A 56 -4.05 -0.41 9.19
N ALA A 57 -5.37 -0.24 9.08
CA ALA A 57 -5.96 0.78 8.22
C ALA A 57 -5.59 2.20 8.70
N ILE A 58 -5.69 2.49 10.00
CA ILE A 58 -5.27 3.77 10.59
C ILE A 58 -3.78 4.03 10.33
N ARG A 59 -2.92 3.01 10.50
CA ARG A 59 -1.49 3.11 10.20
C ARG A 59 -1.24 3.47 8.73
N SER A 60 -1.97 2.84 7.80
CA SER A 60 -1.89 3.12 6.37
C SER A 60 -2.26 4.60 6.08
N ILE A 61 -3.39 5.06 6.61
CA ILE A 61 -3.85 6.46 6.47
C ILE A 61 -2.79 7.44 6.96
N CYS A 62 -2.23 7.20 8.15
CA CYS A 62 -1.20 8.06 8.74
C CYS A 62 0.05 8.12 7.86
N LYS A 63 0.51 6.97 7.36
CA LYS A 63 1.69 6.88 6.49
C LYS A 63 1.50 7.61 5.17
N CYS A 64 0.33 7.47 4.53
CA CYS A 64 -0.01 8.20 3.30
C CYS A 64 0.10 9.71 3.47
N ASN A 65 -0.35 10.20 4.61
CA ASN A 65 -0.38 11.63 4.91
C ASN A 65 0.89 12.12 5.64
N THR A 66 1.91 11.29 5.78
CA THR A 66 3.17 11.59 6.50
C THR A 66 2.96 12.08 7.94
N VAL A 67 1.89 11.61 8.59
CA VAL A 67 1.54 11.92 9.98
C VAL A 67 2.05 10.79 10.88
N PRO A 68 2.86 11.06 11.91
CA PRO A 68 3.30 10.06 12.86
C PRO A 68 2.14 9.33 13.53
N PHE A 69 2.25 8.01 13.61
CA PHE A 69 1.27 7.13 14.21
C PHE A 69 1.81 6.53 15.51
N ILE A 70 1.13 6.78 16.62
CA ILE A 70 1.48 6.37 17.98
C ILE A 70 0.43 5.36 18.47
N VAL A 71 0.87 4.29 19.13
CA VAL A 71 -0.02 3.36 19.85
C VAL A 71 -0.02 3.70 21.33
N ASN A 72 -1.19 3.63 21.97
CA ASN A 72 -1.31 3.87 23.41
C ASN A 72 -1.02 2.57 24.18
N ASP A 73 -0.17 2.64 25.20
CA ASP A 73 0.20 1.62 26.21
C ASP A 73 0.89 0.36 25.64
N ASP A 74 0.49 -0.19 24.52
CA ASP A 74 0.90 -1.53 24.02
C ASP A 74 2.11 -1.47 23.06
N ILE A 75 3.31 -1.79 23.58
CA ILE A 75 4.58 -1.83 22.82
C ILE A 75 4.56 -2.95 21.76
N LEU A 76 3.92 -4.10 22.07
CA LEU A 76 3.90 -5.23 21.15
C LEU A 76 2.97 -4.96 19.97
N LEU A 77 1.82 -4.34 20.21
CA LEU A 77 0.95 -3.86 19.15
C LEU A 77 1.66 -2.81 18.29
N ALA A 78 2.34 -1.83 18.91
CA ALA A 78 3.12 -0.82 18.19
C ALA A 78 4.16 -1.46 17.26
N LYS A 79 4.85 -2.50 17.75
CA LYS A 79 5.80 -3.29 16.95
C LYS A 79 5.11 -4.02 15.79
N ALA A 80 4.01 -4.71 16.08
CA ALA A 80 3.29 -5.54 15.11
C ALA A 80 2.74 -4.71 13.93
N VAL A 81 2.26 -3.48 14.19
CA VAL A 81 1.73 -2.58 13.15
C VAL A 81 2.76 -1.60 12.61
N SER A 82 4.02 -1.72 13.02
CA SER A 82 5.10 -0.79 12.62
C SER A 82 4.75 0.68 12.90
N ALA A 83 4.17 0.96 14.08
CA ALA A 83 3.90 2.32 14.51
C ALA A 83 5.19 3.14 14.61
N ASP A 84 5.06 4.47 14.50
CA ASP A 84 6.20 5.39 14.63
C ASP A 84 6.62 5.56 16.10
N GLY A 85 5.78 5.10 17.04
CA GLY A 85 6.08 5.14 18.46
C GLY A 85 4.98 4.59 19.37
N VAL A 86 5.17 4.80 20.68
CA VAL A 86 4.22 4.41 21.72
C VAL A 86 4.11 5.53 22.76
N HIS A 87 2.92 5.67 23.37
CA HIS A 87 2.70 6.55 24.52
C HIS A 87 2.33 5.71 25.74
N LEU A 88 3.08 5.84 26.81
CA LEU A 88 3.02 5.02 28.02
C LEU A 88 2.47 5.82 29.21
N GLY A 89 1.58 5.24 29.99
CA GLY A 89 1.14 5.72 31.30
C GLY A 89 2.16 5.43 32.40
N GLN A 90 1.90 5.86 33.63
CA GLN A 90 2.84 5.67 34.76
C GLN A 90 3.02 4.19 35.16
N GLU A 91 1.96 3.41 35.04
CA GLU A 91 1.94 1.97 35.40
C GLU A 91 2.33 1.05 34.24
N ASP A 92 2.56 1.60 33.03
CA ASP A 92 2.92 0.82 31.85
C ASP A 92 4.44 0.53 31.84
N GLU A 93 4.88 -0.22 30.83
CA GLU A 93 6.27 -0.64 30.69
C GLU A 93 7.25 0.53 30.60
N ASP A 94 8.53 0.20 30.85
CA ASP A 94 9.64 1.15 30.83
C ASP A 94 9.89 1.73 29.42
N PRO A 95 10.05 3.06 29.27
CA PRO A 95 10.50 3.70 28.03
C PRO A 95 11.74 3.08 27.40
N ALA A 96 12.72 2.65 28.19
CA ALA A 96 13.92 1.97 27.71
C ALA A 96 13.60 0.62 27.02
N LEU A 97 12.60 -0.11 27.54
CA LEU A 97 12.11 -1.34 26.89
C LEU A 97 11.45 -1.01 25.55
N ALA A 98 10.65 0.04 25.49
CA ALA A 98 10.03 0.49 24.25
C ALA A 98 11.09 0.85 23.18
N LYS A 99 12.14 1.59 23.54
CA LYS A 99 13.26 1.91 22.64
C LYS A 99 13.98 0.66 22.15
N ARG A 100 14.19 -0.34 22.99
CA ARG A 100 14.82 -1.62 22.56
C ARG A 100 13.97 -2.40 21.56
N ILE A 101 12.66 -2.45 21.77
CA ILE A 101 11.73 -3.23 20.94
C ILE A 101 11.43 -2.52 19.62
N LEU A 102 11.13 -1.22 19.67
CA LEU A 102 10.71 -0.44 18.52
C LEU A 102 11.89 0.16 17.73
N GLY A 103 13.06 0.28 18.37
CA GLY A 103 14.26 0.86 17.79
C GLY A 103 14.49 2.31 18.21
N ALA A 104 15.75 2.78 18.09
CA ALA A 104 16.19 4.09 18.59
C ALA A 104 15.49 5.30 17.96
N ARG A 105 14.83 5.12 16.82
CA ARG A 105 14.09 6.20 16.13
C ARG A 105 12.63 6.31 16.53
N ALA A 106 12.11 5.34 17.30
CA ALA A 106 10.73 5.36 17.74
C ALA A 106 10.46 6.55 18.65
N LEU A 107 9.29 7.17 18.51
CA LEU A 107 8.81 8.25 19.37
C LEU A 107 8.22 7.66 20.65
N ILE A 108 8.81 7.95 21.79
CA ILE A 108 8.33 7.48 23.09
C ILE A 108 7.75 8.66 23.86
N GLY A 109 6.46 8.59 24.15
CA GLY A 109 5.76 9.52 25.03
C GLY A 109 5.51 8.92 26.39
N LYS A 110 5.50 9.74 27.44
CA LYS A 110 5.16 9.33 28.81
C LYS A 110 4.11 10.29 29.39
N SER A 111 3.07 9.76 30.03
CA SER A 111 2.14 10.57 30.79
C SER A 111 2.78 11.03 32.10
N VAL A 112 2.75 12.33 32.36
CA VAL A 112 3.27 12.93 33.61
C VAL A 112 2.30 14.04 34.03
N SER A 113 1.53 13.80 35.09
CA SER A 113 0.38 14.65 35.43
C SER A 113 0.75 15.85 36.31
N ASP A 114 1.76 15.72 37.16
CA ASP A 114 2.17 16.77 38.13
C ASP A 114 3.69 16.77 38.35
N MET A 115 4.15 17.65 39.26
CA MET A 115 5.55 17.84 39.56
C MET A 115 6.16 16.67 40.35
N ASP A 116 5.36 15.98 41.14
CA ASP A 116 5.82 14.80 41.89
C ASP A 116 6.11 13.65 40.93
N GLU A 117 5.22 13.37 40.00
CA GLU A 117 5.44 12.41 38.92
C GLU A 117 6.67 12.82 38.07
N LEU A 118 6.81 14.13 37.75
CA LEU A 118 7.92 14.62 36.95
C LEU A 118 9.29 14.35 37.61
N TYR A 119 9.38 14.53 38.91
CA TYR A 119 10.63 14.30 39.65
C TYR A 119 10.97 12.83 39.82
N HIS A 120 9.99 11.93 39.81
CA HIS A 120 10.18 10.50 40.02
C HIS A 120 10.22 9.68 38.74
N THR A 121 9.90 10.27 37.58
CA THR A 121 9.89 9.59 36.29
C THR A 121 11.22 9.76 35.56
N ASP A 122 11.86 8.64 35.19
CA ASP A 122 13.01 8.69 34.28
C ASP A 122 12.55 9.00 32.87
N LEU A 123 12.99 10.14 32.35
CA LEU A 123 12.66 10.63 31.00
C LEU A 123 13.82 10.49 30.01
N SER A 124 14.90 9.77 30.37
CA SER A 124 16.09 9.66 29.50
C SER A 124 15.82 9.03 28.14
N ASP A 125 14.88 8.11 28.08
CA ASP A 125 14.44 7.43 26.83
C ASP A 125 13.12 7.96 26.29
N CYS A 126 12.59 9.07 26.84
CA CYS A 126 11.38 9.72 26.39
C CYS A 126 11.67 10.84 25.40
N ASP A 127 10.85 10.97 24.37
CA ASP A 127 10.93 12.06 23.39
C ASP A 127 9.99 13.24 23.77
N TYR A 128 8.90 12.98 24.50
CA TYR A 128 7.96 13.98 24.98
C TYR A 128 7.16 13.46 26.19
N ILE A 129 6.53 14.38 26.92
CA ILE A 129 5.54 14.02 27.93
C ILE A 129 4.15 14.58 27.59
N GLY A 130 3.10 13.83 28.00
CA GLY A 130 1.72 14.28 28.02
C GLY A 130 1.35 14.76 29.43
N THR A 131 0.96 16.02 29.59
CA THR A 131 0.70 16.63 30.90
C THR A 131 -0.73 17.13 31.01
N GLY A 132 -1.41 16.72 32.08
CA GLY A 132 -2.79 17.13 32.36
C GLY A 132 -3.52 16.21 33.33
N PRO A 133 -4.81 16.52 33.63
CA PRO A 133 -5.66 17.42 32.86
C PRO A 133 -5.34 18.90 33.13
N VAL A 134 -5.24 19.69 32.02
CA VAL A 134 -5.02 21.13 32.18
C VAL A 134 -6.32 21.80 32.61
N PHE A 135 -7.46 21.41 32.03
CA PHE A 135 -8.79 21.90 32.39
C PHE A 135 -9.68 20.72 32.83
N PRO A 136 -10.78 21.00 33.57
CA PRO A 136 -11.72 19.95 33.98
C PRO A 136 -12.20 19.12 32.79
N THR A 137 -12.19 17.79 32.94
CA THR A 137 -12.58 16.86 31.87
C THR A 137 -13.36 15.68 32.44
N HIS A 138 -14.29 15.14 31.63
CA HIS A 138 -15.06 13.93 31.93
C HIS A 138 -14.67 12.73 31.03
N THR A 139 -13.68 12.91 30.17
CA THR A 139 -13.27 11.87 29.19
C THR A 139 -12.53 10.70 29.84
N LYS A 140 -11.76 10.94 30.91
CA LYS A 140 -11.16 9.89 31.77
C LYS A 140 -11.92 9.81 33.09
N LYS A 141 -12.38 8.60 33.48
CA LYS A 141 -13.09 8.38 34.74
C LYS A 141 -12.25 8.68 35.99
N ASP A 142 -10.91 8.50 35.86
CA ASP A 142 -9.90 8.67 36.92
C ASP A 142 -9.06 9.94 36.70
N ALA A 143 -9.66 10.99 36.12
CA ALA A 143 -8.96 12.24 35.88
C ALA A 143 -8.56 12.93 37.20
N GLN A 144 -7.28 13.19 37.37
CA GLN A 144 -6.74 13.99 38.49
C GLN A 144 -7.29 15.43 38.46
N LYS A 145 -7.02 16.19 39.52
CA LYS A 145 -7.43 17.60 39.59
C LYS A 145 -6.74 18.43 38.50
N ALA A 146 -7.51 19.30 37.81
CA ALA A 146 -6.97 20.15 36.78
C ALA A 146 -5.83 21.05 37.30
N ILE A 147 -4.71 21.08 36.59
CA ILE A 147 -3.51 21.85 36.98
C ILE A 147 -3.59 23.32 36.55
N GLY A 148 -4.47 23.65 35.62
CA GLY A 148 -4.59 24.98 35.04
C GLY A 148 -3.39 25.40 34.19
N LEU A 149 -3.48 26.61 33.59
CA LEU A 149 -2.40 27.15 32.76
C LEU A 149 -1.12 27.47 33.55
N SER A 150 -1.24 27.82 34.83
CA SER A 150 -0.09 28.06 35.69
C SER A 150 0.68 26.75 35.99
N GLY A 151 -0.04 25.68 36.29
CA GLY A 151 0.56 24.35 36.45
C GLY A 151 1.22 23.86 35.17
N LEU A 152 0.56 24.00 34.03
CA LEU A 152 1.13 23.69 32.72
C LEU A 152 2.45 24.44 32.48
N LYS A 153 2.50 25.73 32.74
CA LYS A 153 3.73 26.54 32.60
C LYS A 153 4.85 26.01 33.50
N THR A 154 4.55 25.64 34.74
CA THR A 154 5.53 25.08 35.68
C THR A 154 6.08 23.76 35.13
N MET A 155 5.23 22.86 34.64
CA MET A 155 5.63 21.60 34.02
C MET A 155 6.51 21.82 32.78
N VAL A 156 6.14 22.76 31.90
CA VAL A 156 6.93 23.11 30.70
C VAL A 156 8.33 23.63 31.06
N MET A 157 8.45 24.42 32.12
CA MET A 157 9.75 24.97 32.56
C MET A 157 10.65 23.93 33.24
N ALA A 158 10.06 22.94 33.89
CA ALA A 158 10.79 21.91 34.62
C ALA A 158 11.14 20.67 33.77
N SER A 159 10.34 20.39 32.72
CA SER A 159 10.54 19.20 31.91
C SER A 159 11.76 19.30 30.98
N PRO A 160 12.64 18.25 30.95
CA PRO A 160 13.76 18.17 30.02
C PRO A 160 13.34 17.90 28.58
N VAL A 161 12.09 17.46 28.35
CA VAL A 161 11.54 17.11 27.04
C VAL A 161 10.31 17.93 26.71
N PRO A 162 9.90 18.03 25.43
CA PRO A 162 8.69 18.74 25.03
C PRO A 162 7.44 18.27 25.76
N VAL A 163 6.57 19.21 26.14
CA VAL A 163 5.32 18.96 26.88
C VAL A 163 4.13 19.11 25.94
N VAL A 164 3.28 18.10 25.85
CA VAL A 164 1.98 18.11 25.18
C VAL A 164 0.89 18.28 26.25
N ALA A 165 0.11 19.35 26.16
CA ALA A 165 -0.99 19.60 27.08
C ALA A 165 -2.21 18.73 26.72
N ILE A 166 -2.85 18.12 27.72
CA ILE A 166 -4.05 17.28 27.53
C ILE A 166 -5.10 17.54 28.61
N GLY A 167 -6.35 17.26 28.31
CA GLY A 167 -7.49 17.26 29.24
C GLY A 167 -8.26 18.56 29.27
N GLY A 168 -9.53 18.51 28.88
CA GLY A 168 -10.48 19.62 28.85
C GLY A 168 -10.12 20.75 27.87
N ILE A 169 -9.28 20.45 26.87
CA ILE A 169 -8.84 21.43 25.87
C ILE A 169 -9.86 21.51 24.74
N ASP A 170 -10.24 22.72 24.38
CA ASP A 170 -11.10 23.05 23.28
C ASP A 170 -10.46 24.12 22.35
N GLN A 171 -11.18 24.56 21.32
CA GLN A 171 -10.70 25.54 20.35
C GLN A 171 -10.36 26.90 20.99
N THR A 172 -10.94 27.24 22.15
CA THR A 172 -10.71 28.51 22.84
C THR A 172 -9.48 28.45 23.76
N THR A 173 -9.21 27.30 24.33
CA THR A 173 -8.13 27.04 25.30
C THR A 173 -6.85 26.51 24.71
N ALA A 174 -6.91 25.93 23.51
CA ALA A 174 -5.72 25.35 22.82
C ALA A 174 -4.61 26.40 22.60
N SER A 175 -4.96 27.58 22.10
CA SER A 175 -4.00 28.69 21.89
C SER A 175 -3.34 29.12 23.20
N ALA A 176 -4.08 29.17 24.30
CA ALA A 176 -3.54 29.52 25.62
C ALA A 176 -2.51 28.48 26.11
N CYS A 177 -2.75 27.19 25.89
CA CYS A 177 -1.75 26.14 26.23
C CYS A 177 -0.45 26.36 25.46
N ILE A 178 -0.51 26.65 24.17
CA ILE A 178 0.66 26.95 23.34
C ILE A 178 1.39 28.20 23.83
N GLN A 179 0.67 29.28 24.16
CA GLN A 179 1.25 30.52 24.70
C GLN A 179 1.94 30.32 26.05
N HIS A 180 1.52 29.31 26.82
CA HIS A 180 2.18 28.92 28.08
C HIS A 180 3.36 27.94 27.88
N GLY A 181 3.76 27.69 26.63
CA GLY A 181 4.98 26.97 26.27
C GLY A 181 4.78 25.49 25.93
N ALA A 182 3.55 24.98 25.92
CA ALA A 182 3.29 23.63 25.43
C ALA A 182 3.77 23.48 23.97
N ALA A 183 4.42 22.35 23.67
CA ALA A 183 4.83 22.00 22.32
C ALA A 183 3.63 21.72 21.42
N GLY A 184 2.56 21.20 22.01
CA GLY A 184 1.30 20.91 21.34
C GLY A 184 0.17 20.67 22.32
N VAL A 185 -1.01 20.38 21.77
CA VAL A 185 -2.20 19.99 22.54
C VAL A 185 -2.74 18.66 22.05
N ALA A 186 -3.11 17.79 22.99
CA ALA A 186 -3.77 16.52 22.72
C ALA A 186 -5.27 16.64 23.00
N VAL A 187 -6.09 16.22 22.03
CA VAL A 187 -7.54 16.30 22.11
C VAL A 187 -8.22 14.97 21.73
N ILE A 188 -9.41 14.73 22.30
CA ILE A 188 -10.26 13.57 22.06
C ILE A 188 -11.69 14.07 21.78
N SER A 189 -12.47 14.27 22.85
CA SER A 189 -13.92 14.46 22.84
C SER A 189 -14.39 15.72 22.14
N ILE A 190 -13.56 16.78 22.08
CA ILE A 190 -13.89 18.01 21.34
C ILE A 190 -14.10 17.77 19.84
N ILE A 191 -13.51 16.69 19.31
CA ILE A 191 -13.69 16.24 17.94
C ILE A 191 -14.67 15.07 17.90
N THR A 192 -14.40 14.00 18.67
CA THR A 192 -15.11 12.74 18.54
C THR A 192 -16.57 12.80 18.98
N ARG A 193 -16.93 13.71 19.89
CA ARG A 193 -18.29 13.89 20.43
C ARG A 193 -18.95 15.20 19.99
N ALA A 194 -18.36 15.89 19.03
CA ALA A 194 -18.92 17.11 18.46
C ALA A 194 -20.09 16.80 17.52
N LYS A 195 -21.01 17.77 17.36
CA LYS A 195 -22.02 17.72 16.29
C LYS A 195 -21.39 17.87 14.91
N GLU A 196 -20.36 18.70 14.81
CA GLU A 196 -19.59 19.01 13.60
C GLU A 196 -18.10 18.68 13.82
N PRO A 197 -17.70 17.38 13.81
CA PRO A 197 -16.35 16.95 14.18
C PRO A 197 -15.24 17.63 13.36
N PHE A 198 -15.45 17.79 12.06
CA PHE A 198 -14.46 18.39 11.16
C PHE A 198 -14.26 19.89 11.42
N GLN A 199 -15.35 20.63 11.65
CA GLN A 199 -15.27 22.06 11.96
C GLN A 199 -14.55 22.31 13.29
N ASN A 200 -14.85 21.50 14.29
CA ASN A 200 -14.15 21.60 15.58
C ASN A 200 -12.67 21.25 15.44
N ALA A 201 -12.32 20.24 14.65
CA ALA A 201 -10.93 19.87 14.37
C ALA A 201 -10.17 21.00 13.66
N LEU A 202 -10.78 21.67 12.67
CA LEU A 202 -10.21 22.84 12.00
C LEU A 202 -9.96 24.01 12.97
N GLN A 203 -10.90 24.27 13.87
CA GLN A 203 -10.75 25.32 14.87
C GLN A 203 -9.59 25.03 15.84
N VAL A 204 -9.47 23.78 16.30
CA VAL A 204 -8.33 23.35 17.13
C VAL A 204 -7.01 23.47 16.35
N ALA A 205 -6.95 23.02 15.10
CA ALA A 205 -5.77 23.16 14.25
C ALA A 205 -5.34 24.63 14.12
N SER A 206 -6.29 25.52 13.81
CA SER A 206 -6.06 26.96 13.71
C SER A 206 -5.54 27.53 15.04
N ALA A 207 -6.15 27.17 16.18
CA ALA A 207 -5.72 27.61 17.51
C ALA A 207 -4.31 27.14 17.86
N CYS A 208 -3.87 25.99 17.30
CA CYS A 208 -2.51 25.46 17.41
C CYS A 208 -1.52 26.12 16.44
N GLY A 209 -1.99 26.95 15.50
CA GLY A 209 -1.17 27.47 14.41
C GLY A 209 -0.77 26.39 13.40
N CYS A 210 -1.54 25.32 13.31
CA CYS A 210 -1.45 24.34 12.25
C CYS A 210 -2.31 24.85 11.09
N ALA A 211 -1.71 24.97 9.91
CA ALA A 211 -2.50 25.05 8.70
C ALA A 211 -3.07 23.64 8.43
N PRO A 212 -4.32 23.50 7.96
CA PRO A 212 -4.69 22.27 7.27
C PRO A 212 -3.61 22.00 6.21
N PRO A 213 -3.26 20.73 5.93
CA PRO A 213 -2.33 20.45 4.84
C PRO A 213 -2.81 21.24 3.63
N PRO A 214 -1.90 21.82 2.80
CA PRO A 214 -2.29 22.65 1.69
C PRO A 214 -3.35 21.90 0.91
N THR A 215 -4.56 22.38 1.05
CA THR A 215 -5.80 21.82 0.53
C THR A 215 -5.77 20.28 0.48
N VAL A 216 -6.22 19.62 1.56
CA VAL A 216 -7.10 18.49 1.29
C VAL A 216 -8.30 19.17 0.63
N LEU A 217 -8.18 19.41 -0.65
CA LEU A 217 -9.37 19.55 -1.45
C LEU A 217 -10.22 18.37 -1.02
N SER A 218 -11.43 18.59 -0.54
CA SER A 218 -12.47 17.67 -0.96
C SER A 218 -12.07 17.42 -2.41
N PRO A 219 -11.70 16.21 -2.83
CA PRO A 219 -11.24 16.01 -4.21
C PRO A 219 -12.25 16.54 -5.22
N TRP A 220 -13.29 17.18 -4.78
CA TRP A 220 -14.54 17.56 -5.37
C TRP A 220 -14.82 19.07 -5.36
N GLU A 221 -14.07 19.91 -4.66
CA GLU A 221 -14.25 21.36 -4.77
C GLU A 221 -13.76 21.87 -6.12
N ASP A 222 -12.80 21.17 -6.75
CA ASP A 222 -12.39 21.42 -8.13
C ASP A 222 -11.86 20.15 -8.82
N GLU A 223 -12.76 19.21 -9.12
CA GLU A 223 -12.48 18.00 -9.89
C GLU A 223 -11.76 18.33 -11.21
N PHE A 224 -12.19 19.38 -11.90
CA PHE A 224 -11.62 19.77 -13.18
C PHE A 224 -10.18 20.28 -13.05
N ALA A 225 -9.86 21.04 -11.97
CA ALA A 225 -8.50 21.47 -11.71
C ALA A 225 -7.58 20.28 -11.43
N LEU A 226 -8.05 19.30 -10.64
CA LEU A 226 -7.31 18.06 -10.41
C LEU A 226 -7.10 17.29 -11.72
N ILE A 227 -8.15 17.04 -12.50
CA ILE A 227 -8.05 16.37 -13.80
C ILE A 227 -7.05 17.11 -14.69
N HIS A 228 -7.18 18.43 -14.81
CA HIS A 228 -6.28 19.23 -15.65
C HIS A 228 -4.81 19.07 -15.25
N LYS A 229 -4.53 19.06 -13.95
CA LYS A 229 -3.18 18.82 -13.42
C LYS A 229 -2.67 17.40 -13.72
N LEU A 230 -3.52 16.39 -13.56
CA LEU A 230 -3.13 14.99 -13.77
C LEU A 230 -2.83 14.67 -15.24
N ILE A 231 -3.50 15.34 -16.18
CA ILE A 231 -3.27 15.14 -17.62
C ILE A 231 -2.15 16.02 -18.19
N GLN A 232 -1.56 16.94 -17.40
CA GLN A 232 -0.37 17.69 -17.81
C GLN A 232 0.83 16.74 -17.95
N ASP A 233 1.74 17.08 -18.87
CA ASP A 233 3.00 16.35 -19.10
C ASP A 233 2.84 14.84 -19.30
N VAL A 234 1.72 14.43 -19.92
CA VAL A 234 1.53 13.03 -20.32
C VAL A 234 2.40 12.73 -21.55
N PRO A 235 3.03 11.54 -21.62
CA PRO A 235 3.79 11.14 -22.79
C PRO A 235 2.94 11.20 -24.06
N ALA A 236 3.49 11.76 -25.14
CA ALA A 236 2.82 11.78 -26.42
C ALA A 236 2.84 10.39 -27.08
N SER A 237 1.76 10.04 -27.78
CA SER A 237 1.72 8.83 -28.61
C SER A 237 1.34 9.18 -30.02
N PRO A 238 2.02 8.63 -31.06
CA PRO A 238 1.67 8.87 -32.45
C PRO A 238 0.28 8.29 -32.83
N PHE A 239 -0.28 7.45 -31.97
CA PHE A 239 -1.59 6.84 -32.18
C PHE A 239 -2.74 7.60 -31.52
N LEU A 240 -2.44 8.64 -30.73
CA LEU A 240 -3.44 9.45 -30.04
C LEU A 240 -3.61 10.79 -30.80
N LYS A 241 -4.70 10.91 -31.59
CA LYS A 241 -4.95 12.11 -32.39
C LYS A 241 -5.48 13.26 -31.55
N THR A 242 -6.36 12.95 -30.57
CA THR A 242 -6.86 13.92 -29.59
C THR A 242 -6.35 13.49 -28.21
N PRO A 243 -5.54 14.32 -27.51
CA PRO A 243 -5.07 14.03 -26.16
C PRO A 243 -6.24 14.04 -25.16
N PRO A 244 -6.01 13.59 -23.91
CA PRO A 244 -7.02 13.69 -22.86
C PRO A 244 -7.35 15.16 -22.54
N GLY A 245 -8.61 15.43 -22.19
CA GLY A 245 -9.11 16.77 -21.88
C GLY A 245 -10.46 17.09 -22.47
N ASP A 246 -10.89 16.36 -23.51
CA ASP A 246 -12.25 16.35 -24.04
C ASP A 246 -13.05 15.16 -23.46
N ASP A 247 -14.34 15.06 -23.77
CA ASP A 247 -15.22 13.96 -23.35
C ASP A 247 -14.72 12.57 -23.78
N ALA A 248 -13.90 12.52 -24.85
CA ALA A 248 -13.28 11.30 -25.36
C ALA A 248 -11.98 11.61 -26.11
N CYS A 249 -11.06 10.66 -26.12
CA CYS A 249 -9.89 10.72 -26.99
C CYS A 249 -10.18 10.09 -28.36
N LEU A 250 -9.48 10.56 -29.40
CA LEU A 250 -9.52 9.97 -30.72
C LEU A 250 -8.21 9.24 -31.01
N LEU A 251 -8.29 7.92 -31.15
CA LEU A 251 -7.16 7.11 -31.61
C LEU A 251 -7.06 7.15 -33.14
N MET A 252 -5.84 7.09 -33.67
CA MET A 252 -5.60 6.78 -35.06
C MET A 252 -6.06 5.36 -35.37
N PRO A 253 -6.39 5.03 -36.64
CA PRO A 253 -6.76 3.66 -37.00
C PRO A 253 -5.69 2.66 -36.55
N LEU A 254 -6.11 1.59 -35.90
CA LEU A 254 -5.28 0.47 -35.48
C LEU A 254 -5.70 -0.79 -36.22
N ASP A 255 -4.78 -1.40 -36.95
CA ASP A 255 -5.08 -2.59 -37.74
C ASP A 255 -5.46 -3.80 -36.89
N ARG A 256 -5.00 -3.90 -35.67
CA ARG A 256 -5.28 -5.04 -34.76
C ARG A 256 -5.36 -4.54 -33.32
N PRO A 257 -6.44 -3.86 -32.95
CA PRO A 257 -6.59 -3.37 -31.59
C PRO A 257 -6.73 -4.55 -30.61
N VAL A 258 -5.93 -4.50 -29.54
CA VAL A 258 -6.00 -5.42 -28.40
C VAL A 258 -6.36 -4.59 -27.18
N ILE A 259 -7.35 -5.05 -26.42
CA ILE A 259 -7.84 -4.32 -25.25
C ILE A 259 -7.77 -5.26 -24.05
N THR A 260 -7.26 -4.75 -22.93
CA THR A 260 -7.31 -5.42 -21.63
C THR A 260 -7.72 -4.45 -20.53
N THR A 261 -8.10 -5.00 -19.39
CA THR A 261 -8.49 -4.24 -18.20
C THR A 261 -8.03 -4.96 -16.95
N ASP A 262 -7.58 -4.19 -15.97
CA ASP A 262 -7.16 -4.70 -14.68
C ASP A 262 -7.59 -3.73 -13.56
N ALA A 263 -7.61 -4.20 -12.32
CA ALA A 263 -8.02 -3.43 -11.17
C ALA A 263 -7.04 -3.58 -10.01
N GLN A 264 -6.60 -2.46 -9.46
CA GLN A 264 -5.79 -2.41 -8.24
C GLN A 264 -6.61 -1.82 -7.10
N ARG A 265 -6.70 -2.53 -5.98
CA ARG A 265 -7.48 -2.16 -4.79
C ARG A 265 -6.60 -2.08 -3.57
N GLU A 266 -6.72 -0.98 -2.81
CA GLU A 266 -6.06 -0.87 -1.51
C GLU A 266 -6.52 -1.99 -0.56
N GLY A 267 -5.58 -2.52 0.23
CA GLY A 267 -5.84 -3.64 1.14
C GLY A 267 -5.88 -5.03 0.47
N VAL A 268 -5.98 -5.10 -0.86
CA VAL A 268 -6.00 -6.36 -1.64
C VAL A 268 -4.72 -6.52 -2.45
N HIS A 269 -4.42 -5.57 -3.35
CA HIS A 269 -3.30 -5.65 -4.29
C HIS A 269 -2.11 -4.79 -3.85
N PHE A 270 -2.36 -3.77 -3.07
CA PHE A 270 -1.33 -2.88 -2.50
C PHE A 270 -1.74 -2.35 -1.13
N ARG A 271 -0.75 -1.88 -0.39
CA ARG A 271 -0.92 -1.14 0.88
C ARG A 271 0.16 -0.07 0.96
N PHE A 272 -0.20 1.10 1.47
CA PHE A 272 0.76 2.20 1.58
C PHE A 272 1.83 2.01 2.68
N ASP A 273 1.66 1.06 3.58
CA ASP A 273 2.73 0.61 4.49
C ASP A 273 3.78 -0.27 3.79
N TRP A 274 3.48 -0.81 2.60
CA TRP A 274 4.38 -1.61 1.77
C TRP A 274 4.98 -0.84 0.60
N GLN A 275 4.21 0.05 -0.02
CA GLN A 275 4.53 0.73 -1.27
C GLN A 275 4.26 2.23 -1.17
N THR A 276 5.08 3.03 -1.82
CA THR A 276 4.80 4.45 -2.01
C THR A 276 3.69 4.65 -3.05
N PRO A 277 2.97 5.78 -3.03
CA PRO A 277 1.98 6.09 -4.06
C PRO A 277 2.54 6.03 -5.49
N HIS A 278 3.79 6.46 -5.69
CA HIS A 278 4.49 6.36 -6.96
C HIS A 278 4.67 4.90 -7.43
N GLU A 279 5.06 4.00 -6.52
CA GLU A 279 5.19 2.57 -6.82
C GLU A 279 3.85 1.92 -7.13
N VAL A 280 2.78 2.31 -6.43
CA VAL A 280 1.41 1.85 -6.71
C VAL A 280 1.00 2.22 -8.13
N GLY A 281 1.21 3.47 -8.56
CA GLY A 281 0.90 3.91 -9.92
C GLY A 281 1.71 3.16 -10.98
N GLY A 282 3.00 2.97 -10.76
CA GLY A 282 3.88 2.20 -11.65
C GLY A 282 3.47 0.73 -11.74
N LYS A 283 3.23 0.08 -10.59
CA LYS A 283 2.76 -1.32 -10.53
C LYS A 283 1.46 -1.51 -11.30
N ALA A 284 0.50 -0.62 -11.13
CA ALA A 284 -0.79 -0.71 -11.81
C ALA A 284 -0.65 -0.76 -13.34
N VAL A 285 0.25 0.05 -13.91
CA VAL A 285 0.54 0.02 -15.36
C VAL A 285 1.22 -1.27 -15.77
N GLU A 286 2.26 -1.69 -15.04
CA GLU A 286 3.04 -2.90 -15.37
C GLU A 286 2.16 -4.16 -15.35
N VAL A 287 1.26 -4.27 -14.36
CA VAL A 287 0.31 -5.39 -14.24
C VAL A 287 -0.65 -5.42 -15.42
N THR A 288 -1.30 -4.29 -15.73
CA THR A 288 -2.21 -4.19 -16.87
C THR A 288 -1.50 -4.47 -18.20
N PHE A 289 -0.23 -4.04 -18.33
CA PHE A 289 0.55 -4.25 -19.53
C PHE A 289 1.12 -5.67 -19.67
N SER A 290 1.13 -6.46 -18.59
CA SER A 290 1.47 -7.89 -18.64
C SER A 290 0.55 -8.66 -19.59
N ASP A 291 -0.76 -8.36 -19.57
CA ASP A 291 -1.72 -8.92 -20.52
C ASP A 291 -1.42 -8.55 -21.98
N LEU A 292 -1.04 -7.28 -22.23
CA LEU A 292 -0.64 -6.86 -23.56
C LEU A 292 0.63 -7.60 -24.02
N ALA A 293 1.60 -7.80 -23.12
CA ALA A 293 2.80 -8.56 -23.42
C ALA A 293 2.45 -10.03 -23.74
N ALA A 294 1.58 -10.66 -22.94
CA ALA A 294 1.08 -12.01 -23.20
C ALA A 294 0.30 -12.13 -24.52
N ALA A 295 -0.31 -11.03 -24.99
CA ALA A 295 -1.01 -10.95 -26.26
C ALA A 295 -0.14 -10.48 -27.44
N TYR A 296 1.17 -10.25 -27.24
CA TYR A 296 2.10 -9.69 -28.23
C TYR A 296 1.64 -8.33 -28.78
N ALA A 297 1.03 -7.51 -27.95
CA ALA A 297 0.50 -6.23 -28.33
C ALA A 297 1.37 -5.09 -27.77
N ALA A 298 1.84 -4.20 -28.65
CA ALA A 298 2.54 -3.00 -28.23
C ALA A 298 1.56 -2.01 -27.59
N PRO A 299 1.82 -1.45 -26.42
CA PRO A 299 0.94 -0.47 -25.77
C PRO A 299 0.74 0.78 -26.65
N VAL A 300 -0.47 1.31 -26.66
CA VAL A 300 -0.87 2.49 -27.44
C VAL A 300 -1.42 3.57 -26.53
N SER A 301 -2.40 3.22 -25.71
CA SER A 301 -3.05 4.16 -24.80
C SER A 301 -3.54 3.46 -23.54
N LEU A 302 -3.48 4.17 -22.41
CA LEU A 302 -4.00 3.76 -21.11
C LEU A 302 -5.13 4.70 -20.69
N PHE A 303 -6.17 4.14 -20.07
CA PHE A 303 -7.26 4.87 -19.43
C PHE A 303 -7.30 4.48 -17.96
N VAL A 304 -7.49 5.46 -17.07
CA VAL A 304 -7.44 5.23 -15.62
C VAL A 304 -8.72 5.75 -14.97
N ASN A 305 -9.55 4.85 -14.46
CA ASN A 305 -10.64 5.23 -13.56
C ASN A 305 -10.14 5.14 -12.12
N LEU A 306 -10.18 6.26 -11.43
CA LEU A 306 -9.68 6.41 -10.07
C LEU A 306 -10.85 6.58 -9.11
N THR A 307 -10.95 5.69 -8.12
CA THR A 307 -11.88 5.85 -6.99
C THR A 307 -11.12 6.35 -5.78
N LEU A 308 -11.49 7.51 -5.26
CA LEU A 308 -10.79 8.20 -4.19
C LEU A 308 -11.61 8.20 -2.91
N PRO A 309 -11.09 7.66 -1.81
CA PRO A 309 -11.65 7.88 -0.49
C PRO A 309 -11.31 9.29 0.05
N ASP A 310 -12.12 9.76 0.98
CA ASP A 310 -12.03 11.12 1.56
C ASP A 310 -10.68 11.45 2.19
N TYR A 311 -9.92 10.43 2.61
CA TYR A 311 -8.64 10.61 3.32
C TYR A 311 -7.43 10.75 2.38
N ILE A 312 -7.58 10.55 1.09
CA ILE A 312 -6.47 10.66 0.13
C ILE A 312 -6.22 12.13 -0.21
N SER A 313 -4.98 12.58 -0.02
CA SER A 313 -4.58 13.93 -0.40
C SER A 313 -4.26 14.03 -1.90
N GLU A 314 -4.38 15.25 -2.45
CA GLU A 314 -3.96 15.56 -3.82
C GLU A 314 -2.51 15.13 -4.10
N GLN A 315 -1.61 15.32 -3.13
CA GLN A 315 -0.21 14.90 -3.25
C GLN A 315 -0.05 13.38 -3.45
N VAL A 316 -0.90 12.58 -2.81
CA VAL A 316 -0.90 11.12 -3.01
C VAL A 316 -1.34 10.78 -4.43
N VAL A 317 -2.40 11.44 -4.92
CA VAL A 317 -2.89 11.26 -6.30
C VAL A 317 -1.83 11.67 -7.32
N ASP A 318 -1.19 12.82 -7.13
CA ASP A 318 -0.07 13.28 -7.96
C ASP A 318 1.05 12.25 -8.03
N ASN A 319 1.46 11.72 -6.89
CA ASN A 319 2.53 10.73 -6.84
C ASN A 319 2.15 9.42 -7.53
N ILE A 320 0.88 8.97 -7.43
CA ILE A 320 0.36 7.83 -8.20
C ILE A 320 0.50 8.11 -9.70
N TYR A 321 0.04 9.28 -10.17
CA TYR A 321 0.12 9.65 -11.58
C TYR A 321 1.54 9.85 -12.08
N GLN A 322 2.48 10.30 -11.25
CA GLN A 322 3.91 10.31 -11.60
C GLN A 322 4.44 8.89 -11.85
N GLY A 323 4.04 7.91 -11.03
CA GLY A 323 4.36 6.51 -11.26
C GLY A 323 3.78 5.98 -12.57
N ILE A 324 2.50 6.30 -12.84
CA ILE A 324 1.83 5.96 -14.10
C ILE A 324 2.59 6.56 -15.29
N LYS A 325 2.84 7.86 -15.30
CA LYS A 325 3.54 8.58 -16.38
C LYS A 325 4.92 8.00 -16.66
N LYS A 326 5.69 7.67 -15.62
CA LYS A 326 7.01 7.05 -15.76
C LYS A 326 6.94 5.69 -16.47
N SER A 327 5.94 4.85 -16.13
CA SER A 327 5.74 3.57 -16.80
C SER A 327 5.23 3.76 -18.24
N LEU A 328 4.37 4.74 -18.50
CA LEU A 328 3.93 5.07 -19.86
C LEU A 328 5.11 5.52 -20.74
N ASP A 329 6.01 6.35 -20.23
CA ASP A 329 7.24 6.78 -20.93
C ASP A 329 8.11 5.57 -21.32
N LYS A 330 8.33 4.64 -20.40
CA LYS A 330 9.09 3.40 -20.63
C LYS A 330 8.59 2.63 -21.87
N TYR A 331 7.29 2.65 -22.10
CA TYR A 331 6.65 1.89 -23.19
C TYR A 331 6.20 2.77 -24.36
N HIS A 332 6.57 4.05 -24.39
CA HIS A 332 6.12 5.02 -25.41
C HIS A 332 4.58 5.03 -25.58
N CYS A 333 3.89 4.85 -24.48
CA CYS A 333 2.43 4.82 -24.38
C CYS A 333 1.90 6.15 -23.85
N SER A 334 0.67 6.52 -24.17
CA SER A 334 0.04 7.75 -23.70
C SER A 334 -1.17 7.47 -22.79
N LEU A 335 -1.48 8.41 -21.92
CA LEU A 335 -2.77 8.45 -21.23
C LEU A 335 -3.84 8.90 -22.25
N GLY A 336 -4.89 8.11 -22.44
CA GLY A 336 -6.01 8.43 -23.34
C GLY A 336 -7.16 9.15 -22.64
N GLY A 337 -7.26 9.01 -21.32
CA GLY A 337 -8.31 9.60 -20.50
C GLY A 337 -8.52 8.81 -19.22
N GLY A 338 -9.66 9.03 -18.59
CA GLY A 338 -10.03 8.36 -17.36
C GLY A 338 -11.23 9.00 -16.69
N ASN A 339 -11.48 8.61 -15.46
CA ASN A 339 -12.54 9.16 -14.63
C ASN A 339 -12.10 9.22 -13.19
N ILE A 340 -12.64 10.17 -12.43
CA ILE A 340 -12.47 10.24 -10.98
C ILE A 340 -13.83 10.04 -10.32
N SER A 341 -13.90 9.24 -9.29
CA SER A 341 -15.12 8.99 -8.51
C SER A 341 -14.80 8.89 -7.01
N THR A 342 -15.80 9.06 -6.15
CA THR A 342 -15.67 8.84 -4.70
C THR A 342 -15.92 7.39 -4.34
N GLY A 343 -15.25 6.91 -3.28
CA GLY A 343 -15.49 5.60 -2.70
C GLY A 343 -14.94 5.47 -1.29
N THR A 344 -15.09 4.29 -0.71
CA THR A 344 -14.60 3.98 0.64
C THR A 344 -13.11 3.66 0.66
N ASP A 345 -12.60 3.10 -0.44
CA ASP A 345 -11.24 2.62 -0.56
C ASP A 345 -10.61 3.13 -1.86
N LEU A 346 -9.29 3.31 -1.85
CA LEU A 346 -8.57 3.71 -3.06
C LEU A 346 -8.57 2.56 -4.07
N ALA A 347 -9.00 2.89 -5.29
CA ALA A 347 -9.02 1.93 -6.38
C ALA A 347 -8.57 2.56 -7.69
N LEU A 348 -7.83 1.79 -8.47
CA LEU A 348 -7.43 2.11 -9.84
C LEU A 348 -7.97 1.02 -10.75
N ASP A 349 -8.89 1.36 -11.64
CA ASP A 349 -9.36 0.49 -12.72
C ASP A 349 -8.74 0.98 -14.02
N LEU A 350 -7.88 0.16 -14.61
CA LEU A 350 -7.11 0.51 -15.79
C LEU A 350 -7.63 -0.22 -17.02
N PHE A 351 -7.69 0.50 -18.14
CA PHE A 351 -8.02 -0.05 -19.46
C PHE A 351 -6.86 0.28 -20.38
N ALA A 352 -6.28 -0.72 -21.02
CA ALA A 352 -5.19 -0.52 -21.96
C ALA A 352 -5.59 -0.93 -23.37
N VAL A 353 -5.21 -0.09 -24.32
CA VAL A 353 -5.31 -0.37 -25.76
C VAL A 353 -3.90 -0.60 -26.29
N GLY A 354 -3.70 -1.71 -26.96
CA GLY A 354 -2.47 -2.06 -27.65
C GLY A 354 -2.70 -2.32 -29.13
N ARG A 355 -1.61 -2.28 -29.91
CA ARG A 355 -1.58 -2.74 -31.30
C ARG A 355 -0.98 -4.15 -31.32
N GLY A 356 -1.80 -5.12 -31.72
CA GLY A 356 -1.39 -6.53 -31.82
C GLY A 356 -0.31 -6.73 -32.89
N HIS A 357 0.45 -7.81 -32.73
CA HIS A 357 1.47 -8.22 -33.69
C HIS A 357 0.85 -8.50 -35.07
N ASP A 358 1.53 -8.11 -36.15
CA ASP A 358 0.96 -8.10 -37.51
C ASP A 358 0.52 -9.48 -38.01
N ILE A 359 1.15 -10.55 -37.55
CA ILE A 359 0.91 -11.91 -38.05
C ILE A 359 0.27 -12.82 -37.01
N ILE A 360 0.65 -12.69 -35.71
CA ILE A 360 0.37 -13.68 -34.68
C ILE A 360 -0.44 -13.04 -33.54
N PHE A 361 -1.42 -13.81 -33.07
CA PHE A 361 -2.09 -13.52 -31.81
C PHE A 361 -2.11 -14.81 -30.97
N PRO A 362 -1.37 -14.86 -29.85
CA PRO A 362 -1.29 -16.06 -29.02
C PRO A 362 -2.62 -16.35 -28.32
N LYS A 363 -2.88 -17.62 -28.04
CA LYS A 363 -4.12 -18.07 -27.40
C LYS A 363 -3.80 -19.13 -26.34
N ARG A 364 -4.44 -19.06 -25.20
CA ARG A 364 -4.38 -20.12 -24.18
C ARG A 364 -4.77 -21.50 -24.71
N SER A 365 -5.58 -21.55 -25.78
CA SER A 365 -6.08 -22.78 -26.43
C SER A 365 -5.16 -23.38 -27.49
N ALA A 366 -3.95 -22.86 -27.65
CA ALA A 366 -3.03 -23.31 -28.70
C ALA A 366 -1.99 -24.34 -28.25
N ALA A 367 -2.07 -24.85 -27.03
CA ALA A 367 -1.21 -25.92 -26.57
C ALA A 367 -1.67 -27.27 -27.16
N VAL A 368 -0.70 -28.10 -27.58
CA VAL A 368 -0.93 -29.41 -28.20
C VAL A 368 -0.20 -30.48 -27.38
N PRO A 369 -0.76 -31.71 -27.24
CA PRO A 369 -0.03 -32.81 -26.62
C PRO A 369 1.32 -33.02 -27.29
N GLY A 370 2.36 -33.27 -26.46
CA GLY A 370 3.75 -33.36 -26.90
C GLY A 370 4.53 -32.04 -26.81
N PHE A 371 3.88 -30.88 -26.62
CA PHE A 371 4.59 -29.64 -26.35
C PHE A 371 5.19 -29.62 -24.93
N GLY A 372 6.36 -29.00 -24.79
CA GLY A 372 6.87 -28.60 -23.48
C GLY A 372 6.11 -27.38 -22.97
N LEU A 373 6.06 -27.25 -21.65
CA LEU A 373 5.57 -26.05 -20.95
C LEU A 373 6.78 -25.34 -20.34
N TYR A 374 6.91 -24.06 -20.63
CA TYR A 374 8.09 -23.26 -20.29
C TYR A 374 7.69 -21.92 -19.65
N CYS A 375 8.61 -21.35 -18.85
CA CYS A 375 8.45 -20.03 -18.25
C CYS A 375 9.63 -19.12 -18.60
N THR A 376 9.39 -17.82 -18.73
CA THR A 376 10.38 -16.82 -19.15
C THR A 376 11.34 -16.39 -18.05
N GLY A 377 11.00 -16.59 -16.78
CA GLY A 377 11.82 -16.19 -15.65
C GLY A 377 11.37 -16.80 -14.33
N SER A 378 11.97 -16.35 -13.23
CA SER A 378 11.80 -16.91 -11.90
C SER A 378 10.38 -16.75 -11.36
N LEU A 379 9.82 -17.84 -10.82
CA LEU A 379 8.50 -17.92 -10.22
C LEU A 379 8.58 -18.00 -8.69
N GLY A 380 7.53 -17.51 -8.00
CA GLY A 380 7.40 -17.54 -6.54
C GLY A 380 8.17 -16.42 -5.84
N LEU A 381 8.92 -15.60 -6.57
CA LEU A 381 9.72 -14.53 -6.00
C LEU A 381 8.82 -13.39 -5.48
N ALA A 382 7.79 -13.01 -6.23
CA ALA A 382 6.80 -12.01 -5.79
C ALA A 382 6.04 -12.48 -4.54
N ARG A 383 5.67 -13.77 -4.48
CA ARG A 383 5.02 -14.36 -3.29
C ARG A 383 5.91 -14.30 -2.05
N ALA A 384 7.20 -14.61 -2.18
CA ALA A 384 8.16 -14.48 -1.09
C ALA A 384 8.26 -13.00 -0.62
N GLY A 385 8.23 -12.06 -1.56
CA GLY A 385 8.22 -10.62 -1.28
C GLY A 385 6.97 -10.18 -0.51
N LEU A 386 5.78 -10.56 -0.96
CA LEU A 386 4.53 -10.30 -0.25
C LEU A 386 4.55 -10.87 1.17
N LEU A 387 4.98 -12.12 1.32
CA LEU A 387 5.04 -12.76 2.63
C LEU A 387 6.10 -12.12 3.55
N SER A 388 7.18 -11.57 2.99
CA SER A 388 8.17 -10.78 3.74
C SER A 388 7.55 -9.48 4.27
N LEU A 389 6.81 -8.76 3.44
CA LEU A 389 6.11 -7.53 3.83
C LEU A 389 5.05 -7.79 4.90
N ILE A 390 4.25 -8.85 4.77
CA ILE A 390 3.26 -9.25 5.78
C ILE A 390 3.93 -9.55 7.13
N ARG A 391 5.16 -10.09 7.12
CA ARG A 391 5.93 -10.41 8.32
C ARG A 391 6.81 -9.26 8.83
N ASN A 392 6.76 -8.09 8.18
CA ASN A 392 7.66 -6.96 8.44
C ASN A 392 9.16 -7.35 8.38
N ASP A 393 9.51 -8.29 7.53
CA ASP A 393 10.88 -8.75 7.32
C ASP A 393 11.47 -8.13 6.05
N ASN A 394 12.25 -7.07 6.24
CA ASN A 394 12.86 -6.30 5.14
C ASN A 394 14.23 -6.85 4.70
N GLU A 395 14.64 -8.02 5.18
CA GLU A 395 15.91 -8.65 4.78
C GLU A 395 15.88 -9.10 3.33
N PHE A 396 14.73 -9.59 2.85
CA PHE A 396 14.54 -10.14 1.50
C PHE A 396 14.22 -9.05 0.47
N LYS A 397 15.18 -8.17 0.22
CA LYS A 397 15.00 -6.97 -0.65
C LYS A 397 14.59 -7.32 -2.08
N GLU A 398 15.21 -8.36 -2.67
CA GLU A 398 14.94 -8.75 -4.06
C GLU A 398 13.52 -9.33 -4.24
N PRO A 399 13.04 -10.29 -3.41
CA PRO A 399 11.65 -10.69 -3.39
C PRO A 399 10.67 -9.53 -3.19
N ILE A 400 10.94 -8.65 -2.23
CA ILE A 400 10.11 -7.47 -1.96
C ILE A 400 10.07 -6.56 -3.19
N SER A 401 11.21 -6.29 -3.82
CA SER A 401 11.28 -5.46 -5.04
C SER A 401 10.47 -6.07 -6.19
N LYS A 402 10.51 -7.40 -6.39
CA LYS A 402 9.72 -8.08 -7.42
C LYS A 402 8.21 -7.90 -7.20
N PHE A 403 7.74 -7.97 -5.95
CA PHE A 403 6.34 -7.74 -5.61
C PHE A 403 5.92 -6.27 -5.77
N ILE A 404 6.78 -5.33 -5.30
CA ILE A 404 6.46 -3.89 -5.31
C ILE A 404 6.52 -3.32 -6.73
N SER A 405 7.49 -3.73 -7.52
CA SER A 405 7.81 -3.17 -8.85
C SER A 405 7.96 -4.29 -9.87
N PRO A 406 6.89 -5.01 -10.22
CA PRO A 406 6.92 -5.97 -11.31
C PRO A 406 7.23 -5.27 -12.63
N SER A 407 7.56 -6.03 -13.67
CA SER A 407 7.78 -5.51 -15.02
C SER A 407 7.11 -6.41 -16.03
N ALA A 408 6.30 -5.82 -16.90
CA ALA A 408 5.70 -6.53 -18.02
C ALA A 408 6.76 -7.01 -18.99
N ARG A 409 6.70 -8.29 -19.39
CA ARG A 409 7.75 -8.99 -20.12
C ARG A 409 7.65 -8.80 -21.64
N PHE A 410 7.65 -7.54 -22.10
CA PHE A 410 7.69 -7.24 -23.54
C PHE A 410 8.96 -7.71 -24.22
N ASP A 411 10.08 -7.74 -23.51
CA ASP A 411 11.34 -8.34 -23.97
C ASP A 411 11.15 -9.80 -24.37
N ALA A 412 10.58 -10.60 -23.47
CA ALA A 412 10.27 -11.98 -23.71
C ALA A 412 9.18 -12.17 -24.78
N ALA A 413 8.13 -11.34 -24.75
CA ALA A 413 7.05 -11.37 -25.74
C ALA A 413 7.58 -11.19 -27.18
N GLN A 414 8.54 -10.30 -27.40
CA GLN A 414 9.18 -10.12 -28.71
C GLN A 414 9.94 -11.38 -29.17
N VAL A 415 10.67 -12.03 -28.27
CA VAL A 415 11.39 -13.28 -28.58
C VAL A 415 10.41 -14.39 -28.90
N LEU A 416 9.34 -14.54 -28.11
CA LEU A 416 8.31 -15.57 -28.32
C LEU A 416 7.57 -15.34 -29.65
N ALA A 417 7.22 -14.10 -29.97
CA ALA A 417 6.57 -13.73 -31.24
C ALA A 417 7.49 -14.01 -32.46
N LYS A 418 8.77 -13.65 -32.40
CA LYS A 418 9.80 -13.97 -33.40
C LYS A 418 9.87 -15.48 -33.69
N ASN A 419 9.74 -16.30 -32.66
CA ASN A 419 9.77 -17.76 -32.76
C ASN A 419 8.40 -18.39 -33.00
N ARG A 420 7.35 -17.57 -33.27
CA ARG A 420 5.98 -17.98 -33.55
C ARG A 420 5.37 -18.90 -32.48
N VAL A 421 5.64 -18.63 -31.22
CA VAL A 421 4.98 -19.30 -30.11
C VAL A 421 3.52 -18.87 -30.06
N LEU A 422 2.57 -19.81 -30.12
CA LEU A 422 1.15 -19.52 -30.25
C LEU A 422 0.37 -19.68 -28.94
N CYS A 423 0.93 -20.38 -27.95
CA CYS A 423 0.30 -20.57 -26.66
C CYS A 423 1.07 -19.82 -25.58
N VAL A 424 0.47 -18.75 -25.07
CA VAL A 424 1.06 -17.89 -24.01
C VAL A 424 -0.02 -17.41 -23.06
N ILE A 425 0.35 -17.25 -21.80
CA ILE A 425 -0.38 -16.56 -20.72
C ILE A 425 0.66 -15.91 -19.81
N ASP A 426 0.33 -14.82 -19.15
CA ASP A 426 1.14 -14.33 -18.05
C ASP A 426 0.86 -15.11 -16.74
N VAL A 427 1.78 -15.03 -15.77
CA VAL A 427 1.66 -15.69 -14.48
C VAL A 427 1.25 -14.68 -13.42
N SER A 428 -0.06 -14.57 -13.22
CA SER A 428 -0.70 -13.64 -12.27
C SER A 428 -1.26 -14.35 -11.04
N ASP A 429 -1.86 -15.55 -11.21
CA ASP A 429 -2.49 -16.34 -10.14
C ASP A 429 -1.59 -17.43 -9.55
N GLY A 430 -0.41 -17.62 -10.13
CA GLY A 430 0.56 -18.65 -9.81
C GLY A 430 0.56 -19.80 -10.79
N LEU A 431 1.71 -20.47 -10.90
CA LEU A 431 1.98 -21.47 -11.94
C LEU A 431 0.89 -22.54 -12.07
N ALA A 432 0.38 -23.06 -10.94
CA ALA A 432 -0.65 -24.11 -10.98
C ALA A 432 -1.99 -23.60 -11.54
N GLY A 433 -2.34 -22.36 -11.24
CA GLY A 433 -3.55 -21.70 -11.74
C GLY A 433 -3.48 -21.46 -13.23
N ASP A 434 -2.42 -20.79 -13.66
CA ASP A 434 -2.26 -20.34 -15.04
C ASP A 434 -1.99 -21.49 -16.00
N ALA A 435 -1.21 -22.52 -15.59
CA ALA A 435 -1.08 -23.77 -16.33
C ALA A 435 -2.41 -24.50 -16.49
N LYS A 436 -3.27 -24.48 -15.45
CA LYS A 436 -4.61 -25.06 -15.51
C LYS A 436 -5.52 -24.34 -16.52
N GLN A 437 -5.36 -23.00 -16.68
CA GLN A 437 -6.11 -22.26 -17.68
C GLN A 437 -5.70 -22.67 -19.11
N ILE A 438 -4.40 -22.83 -19.39
CA ILE A 438 -3.91 -23.39 -20.66
C ILE A 438 -4.48 -24.80 -20.88
N ALA A 439 -4.39 -25.68 -19.88
CA ALA A 439 -4.86 -27.05 -19.98
C ALA A 439 -6.35 -27.14 -20.31
N LYS A 440 -7.16 -26.32 -19.63
CA LYS A 440 -8.62 -26.22 -19.89
C LYS A 440 -8.92 -25.68 -21.28
N ALA A 441 -8.30 -24.56 -21.65
CA ALA A 441 -8.56 -23.92 -22.94
C ALA A 441 -8.15 -24.79 -24.13
N SER A 442 -7.11 -25.60 -23.96
CA SER A 442 -6.58 -26.51 -24.98
C SER A 442 -7.19 -27.92 -24.91
N ASN A 443 -8.03 -28.22 -23.93
CA ASN A 443 -8.59 -29.54 -23.65
C ASN A 443 -7.52 -30.65 -23.53
N ILE A 444 -6.46 -30.39 -22.78
CA ILE A 444 -5.32 -31.30 -22.56
C ILE A 444 -5.09 -31.51 -21.06
N SER A 445 -4.18 -32.43 -20.75
CA SER A 445 -3.59 -32.56 -19.42
C SER A 445 -2.20 -31.91 -19.38
N ILE A 446 -1.85 -31.26 -18.28
CA ILE A 446 -0.50 -30.74 -18.04
C ILE A 446 0.09 -31.45 -16.81
N ALA A 447 1.34 -31.91 -16.96
CA ALA A 447 2.16 -32.39 -15.88
C ALA A 447 3.29 -31.39 -15.60
N LEU A 448 3.35 -30.84 -14.39
CA LEU A 448 4.44 -29.96 -13.97
C LEU A 448 5.64 -30.80 -13.50
N ASP A 449 6.85 -30.33 -13.79
CA ASP A 449 8.13 -30.93 -13.38
C ASP A 449 9.00 -29.80 -12.79
N LEU A 450 8.86 -29.55 -11.49
CA LEU A 450 9.63 -28.54 -10.77
C LEU A 450 10.86 -29.17 -10.11
N ARG A 451 12.03 -28.56 -10.34
CA ARG A 451 13.30 -29.01 -9.79
C ARG A 451 13.93 -27.91 -8.94
N PRO A 452 14.62 -28.24 -7.84
CA PRO A 452 15.24 -27.24 -6.96
C PRO A 452 16.15 -26.24 -7.69
N SER A 453 16.82 -26.65 -8.77
CA SER A 453 17.69 -25.79 -9.58
C SER A 453 16.96 -24.69 -10.36
N MET A 454 15.63 -24.75 -10.43
CA MET A 454 14.79 -23.72 -11.08
C MET A 454 14.39 -22.61 -10.12
N PHE A 455 14.56 -22.80 -8.83
CA PHE A 455 14.10 -21.87 -7.81
C PHE A 455 15.12 -20.76 -7.60
N HIS A 456 14.63 -19.54 -7.52
CA HIS A 456 15.47 -18.38 -7.25
C HIS A 456 16.10 -18.47 -5.85
N PRO A 457 17.43 -18.29 -5.69
CA PRO A 457 18.11 -18.45 -4.40
C PRO A 457 17.49 -17.59 -3.28
N ALA A 458 17.10 -16.34 -3.57
CA ALA A 458 16.49 -15.45 -2.57
C ALA A 458 15.11 -15.97 -2.11
N MET A 459 14.32 -16.60 -3.01
CA MET A 459 13.06 -17.24 -2.64
C MET A 459 13.30 -18.49 -1.81
N VAL A 460 14.31 -19.30 -2.16
CA VAL A 460 14.69 -20.50 -1.39
C VAL A 460 15.11 -20.10 0.02
N SER A 461 16.00 -19.11 0.17
CA SER A 461 16.45 -18.61 1.48
C SER A 461 15.29 -18.09 2.34
N PHE A 462 14.31 -17.41 1.73
CA PHE A 462 13.08 -17.03 2.42
C PHE A 462 12.29 -18.26 2.90
N CYS A 463 12.08 -19.24 2.03
CA CYS A 463 11.36 -20.46 2.38
C CYS A 463 12.05 -21.25 3.50
N GLU A 464 13.37 -21.35 3.50
CA GLU A 464 14.16 -21.99 4.56
C GLU A 464 13.98 -21.30 5.90
N LYS A 465 14.11 -19.96 5.94
CA LYS A 465 13.92 -19.15 7.16
C LYS A 465 12.55 -19.39 7.79
N TYR A 466 11.50 -19.48 6.97
CA TYR A 466 10.11 -19.61 7.44
C TYR A 466 9.55 -21.04 7.36
N ARG A 467 10.39 -22.03 7.06
CA ARG A 467 10.00 -23.46 6.95
C ARG A 467 8.85 -23.68 5.98
N LEU A 468 8.87 -22.94 4.86
CA LEU A 468 7.93 -23.11 3.75
C LEU A 468 8.55 -24.02 2.67
N LYS A 469 7.70 -24.63 1.85
CA LYS A 469 8.16 -25.40 0.71
C LYS A 469 8.31 -24.50 -0.52
N PRO A 470 9.50 -24.41 -1.14
CA PRO A 470 9.71 -23.62 -2.35
C PRO A 470 8.74 -24.00 -3.48
N GLU A 471 8.46 -25.29 -3.67
CA GLU A 471 7.52 -25.78 -4.68
C GLU A 471 6.10 -25.25 -4.47
N GLU A 472 5.58 -25.26 -3.23
CA GLU A 472 4.25 -24.71 -2.91
C GLU A 472 4.23 -23.19 -3.15
N THR A 473 5.31 -22.49 -2.83
CA THR A 473 5.45 -21.05 -3.07
C THR A 473 5.39 -20.72 -4.56
N VAL A 474 6.02 -21.50 -5.43
CA VAL A 474 5.96 -21.36 -6.89
C VAL A 474 4.58 -21.72 -7.44
N LEU A 475 3.99 -22.81 -6.97
CA LEU A 475 2.71 -23.30 -7.49
C LEU A 475 1.54 -22.36 -7.18
N THR A 476 1.55 -21.74 -5.99
CA THR A 476 0.43 -20.93 -5.49
C THR A 476 0.74 -19.43 -5.45
N GLY A 477 1.98 -19.05 -5.72
CA GLY A 477 2.44 -17.66 -5.70
C GLY A 477 2.03 -16.92 -6.96
N GLY A 478 1.18 -15.92 -6.84
CA GLY A 478 0.84 -15.00 -7.92
C GLY A 478 1.76 -13.78 -7.99
N GLU A 479 1.44 -12.89 -8.92
CA GLU A 479 2.07 -11.59 -9.14
C GLU A 479 3.54 -11.63 -9.63
N ASP A 480 3.98 -12.76 -10.20
CA ASP A 480 5.32 -12.83 -10.81
C ASP A 480 5.39 -12.14 -12.19
N TYR A 481 4.26 -12.07 -12.92
CA TYR A 481 4.11 -11.44 -14.23
C TYR A 481 5.19 -11.87 -15.24
N GLU A 482 5.61 -13.13 -15.14
CA GLU A 482 6.38 -13.82 -16.17
C GLU A 482 5.43 -14.40 -17.23
N LEU A 483 5.96 -14.78 -18.41
CA LEU A 483 5.15 -15.45 -19.43
C LEU A 483 5.32 -16.98 -19.33
N LEU A 484 4.18 -17.67 -19.21
CA LEU A 484 4.08 -19.13 -19.31
C LEU A 484 3.65 -19.47 -20.73
N PHE A 485 4.41 -20.35 -21.41
CA PHE A 485 4.14 -20.67 -22.80
C PHE A 485 4.34 -22.16 -23.11
N ALA A 486 3.64 -22.64 -24.14
CA ALA A 486 3.78 -24.00 -24.63
C ALA A 486 4.22 -24.01 -26.10
N CYS A 487 5.24 -24.80 -26.42
CA CYS A 487 5.73 -24.99 -27.78
C CYS A 487 6.49 -26.30 -27.93
N PRO A 488 6.81 -26.76 -29.17
CA PRO A 488 7.72 -27.88 -29.42
C PRO A 488 9.13 -27.57 -28.89
N GLU A 489 9.87 -28.60 -28.49
CA GLU A 489 11.21 -28.48 -27.91
C GLU A 489 12.21 -27.76 -28.84
N ASN A 490 12.18 -28.05 -30.14
CA ASN A 490 13.05 -27.37 -31.11
C ASN A 490 12.77 -25.86 -31.23
N VAL A 491 11.53 -25.41 -30.99
CA VAL A 491 11.17 -23.99 -30.92
C VAL A 491 11.72 -23.39 -29.62
N PHE A 492 11.58 -24.11 -28.51
CA PHE A 492 12.13 -23.67 -27.23
C PHE A 492 13.65 -23.48 -27.26
N GLU A 493 14.38 -24.38 -27.89
CA GLU A 493 15.84 -24.26 -28.05
C GLU A 493 16.23 -22.96 -28.79
N ASN A 494 15.41 -22.48 -29.74
CA ASN A 494 15.62 -21.20 -30.39
C ASN A 494 15.26 -20.02 -29.46
N VAL A 495 14.15 -20.12 -28.75
CA VAL A 495 13.76 -19.12 -27.74
C VAL A 495 14.86 -18.94 -26.70
N LYS A 496 15.44 -20.02 -26.21
CA LYS A 496 16.45 -20.03 -25.15
C LYS A 496 17.75 -19.32 -25.55
N LYS A 497 18.08 -19.26 -26.85
CA LYS A 497 19.24 -18.52 -27.36
C LYS A 497 19.12 -17.02 -27.10
N ASP A 498 17.93 -16.46 -27.33
CA ASP A 498 17.63 -15.04 -27.16
C ASP A 498 17.08 -14.72 -25.75
N LEU A 499 16.62 -15.73 -25.02
CA LEU A 499 16.07 -15.65 -23.67
C LEU A 499 16.65 -16.73 -22.74
N PRO A 500 17.92 -16.64 -22.35
CA PRO A 500 18.63 -17.69 -21.60
C PRO A 500 18.03 -18.00 -20.22
N GLY A 501 17.26 -17.07 -19.65
CA GLY A 501 16.53 -17.25 -18.39
C GLY A 501 15.28 -18.11 -18.50
N ALA A 502 14.83 -18.46 -19.71
CA ALA A 502 13.68 -19.34 -19.89
C ALA A 502 14.02 -20.80 -19.56
N TYR A 503 13.07 -21.49 -18.95
CA TYR A 503 13.26 -22.89 -18.54
C TYR A 503 11.96 -23.71 -18.63
N ALA A 504 12.11 -25.05 -18.70
CA ALA A 504 10.98 -25.95 -18.74
C ALA A 504 10.37 -26.12 -17.34
N VAL A 505 9.05 -26.03 -17.24
CA VAL A 505 8.29 -26.24 -15.99
C VAL A 505 7.33 -27.42 -16.06
N GLY A 506 7.19 -28.05 -17.23
CA GLY A 506 6.29 -29.19 -17.41
C GLY A 506 6.11 -29.60 -18.87
N ARG A 507 5.07 -30.37 -19.12
CA ARG A 507 4.73 -30.88 -20.46
C ARG A 507 3.23 -31.01 -20.66
N CYS A 508 2.80 -30.85 -21.92
CA CYS A 508 1.44 -31.05 -22.38
C CYS A 508 1.22 -32.50 -22.82
N LEU A 509 0.15 -33.13 -22.37
CA LEU A 509 -0.18 -34.54 -22.61
C LEU A 509 -1.61 -34.65 -23.15
N GLU A 510 -1.94 -35.75 -23.81
CA GLU A 510 -3.32 -36.12 -24.11
C GLU A 510 -4.18 -36.02 -22.83
N PHE A 511 -5.46 -35.65 -23.02
CA PHE A 511 -6.36 -35.49 -21.86
C PHE A 511 -6.53 -36.81 -21.11
N GLN A 512 -6.22 -36.82 -19.81
CA GLN A 512 -6.22 -38.01 -18.94
C GLN A 512 -7.32 -37.91 -17.85
N GLY A 513 -8.49 -37.38 -18.18
CA GLY A 513 -9.58 -37.24 -17.24
C GLY A 513 -9.49 -36.04 -16.28
N ARG A 514 -8.32 -35.39 -16.19
CA ARG A 514 -8.09 -34.17 -15.41
C ARG A 514 -7.05 -33.27 -16.08
N HIS A 515 -7.21 -31.96 -15.95
CA HIS A 515 -6.35 -30.97 -16.62
C HIS A 515 -4.94 -30.86 -16.00
N MET A 516 -4.81 -31.05 -14.68
CA MET A 516 -3.53 -31.08 -13.98
C MET A 516 -3.32 -32.48 -13.38
N ILE A 517 -2.20 -33.14 -13.70
CA ILE A 517 -2.04 -34.58 -13.38
C ILE A 517 -1.35 -34.78 -12.03
N ASN A 518 -0.21 -34.17 -11.80
CA ASN A 518 0.67 -34.47 -10.67
C ASN A 518 0.68 -33.39 -9.59
N LEU A 519 -0.42 -32.64 -9.48
CA LEU A 519 -0.58 -31.68 -8.38
C LEU A 519 -1.32 -32.31 -7.20
N PRO A 520 -0.93 -31.98 -5.96
CA PRO A 520 -1.72 -32.30 -4.78
C PRO A 520 -3.15 -31.73 -4.90
N GLU A 521 -4.15 -32.47 -4.41
CA GLU A 521 -5.57 -32.10 -4.54
C GLU A 521 -5.93 -30.79 -3.81
N ASN A 522 -5.17 -30.42 -2.80
CA ASN A 522 -5.35 -29.23 -1.97
C ASN A 522 -4.66 -27.96 -2.51
N ILE A 523 -3.91 -28.04 -3.60
CA ILE A 523 -3.30 -26.85 -4.21
C ILE A 523 -4.36 -26.08 -4.98
N SER A 524 -4.64 -24.88 -4.51
CA SER A 524 -5.49 -23.90 -5.21
C SER A 524 -4.70 -22.63 -5.50
N SER A 525 -4.86 -22.09 -6.71
CA SER A 525 -4.45 -20.73 -7.06
C SER A 525 -5.17 -19.68 -6.21
N PHE A 526 -4.66 -18.46 -6.22
CA PHE A 526 -5.34 -17.31 -5.63
C PHE A 526 -6.77 -17.20 -6.17
N LYS A 527 -7.73 -16.88 -5.31
CA LYS A 527 -9.14 -16.66 -5.68
C LYS A 527 -9.66 -15.44 -4.98
N HIS A 528 -10.10 -14.45 -5.73
CA HIS A 528 -10.86 -13.33 -5.18
C HIS A 528 -12.11 -13.83 -4.44
N GLY A 529 -12.38 -13.27 -3.26
CA GLY A 529 -13.60 -13.57 -2.49
C GLY A 529 -13.56 -14.80 -1.57
N LYS A 530 -12.43 -15.47 -1.42
CA LYS A 530 -12.23 -16.42 -0.31
C LYS A 530 -11.30 -15.79 0.73
N LYS A 531 -11.88 -15.47 1.90
CA LYS A 531 -11.12 -15.13 3.12
C LYS A 531 -10.43 -16.36 3.68
#